data_fc9ccac8a08aab43bb6b438f7bb39d1d
#
_entry.id   fc9ccac8a08aab43bb6b438f7bb39d1d
#
_cell.length_a   1.000
_cell.length_b   1.000
_cell.length_c   1.000
_cell.angle_alpha   90.00
_cell.angle_beta   90.00
_cell.angle_gamma   90.00
#
_symmetry.space_group_name_H-M   'P 1'
#
loop_
_entity.id
_entity.type
_entity.pdbx_description
1 polymer ?
#
loop_
_entity_poly.entity_id
_entity_poly.type
_entity_poly.pdbx_seq_one_letter_code
_entity_poly.pdbx_strand_id
1 'polypeptide(L)'
;VITFSDYQTIFGSRTIQISNGIDFKQIKLKKHINDTSHELHLIGVAEIHYWHGFDRLVKGLVNYYQANSGYNVYFHIVGNFAAKREENDILPLIKKYNLERYVILHGMRHGEELDELFEQADMGIGSLARHRSGITHIKTLKNREYAARGLPFIYSEMDSDFEGKPYILKAKADES
;
A
#
# COMPACT_ATOMS: atom_id res chain seq x y z
N VAL A 1 -4.01 -11.45 29.18
CA VAL A 1 -4.28 -10.30 28.33
C VAL A 1 -4.03 -10.67 26.86
N ILE A 2 -4.93 -10.31 25.95
CA ILE A 2 -4.72 -10.45 24.51
C ILE A 2 -4.14 -9.12 23.97
N THR A 3 -3.06 -9.19 23.19
CA THR A 3 -2.34 -7.99 22.72
C THR A 3 -1.70 -8.21 21.35
N PHE A 4 -1.43 -7.13 20.62
CA PHE A 4 -0.59 -7.14 19.41
C PHE A 4 0.90 -6.95 19.72
N SER A 5 1.25 -6.54 20.95
CA SER A 5 2.63 -6.37 21.38
C SER A 5 3.27 -7.69 21.79
N ASP A 6 4.60 -7.71 21.82
CA ASP A 6 5.42 -8.85 22.20
C ASP A 6 5.69 -8.94 23.72
N TYR A 7 5.07 -8.09 24.52
CA TYR A 7 5.22 -8.12 25.99
C TYR A 7 4.74 -9.46 26.56
N GLN A 8 5.57 -10.11 27.37
CA GLN A 8 5.25 -11.38 28.04
C GLN A 8 4.20 -11.20 29.13
N THR A 9 4.19 -10.05 29.77
CA THR A 9 3.21 -9.68 30.82
C THR A 9 2.77 -8.24 30.65
N ILE A 10 1.49 -7.96 30.96
CA ILE A 10 0.93 -6.62 31.07
C ILE A 10 0.17 -6.55 32.40
N PHE A 11 0.50 -5.58 33.25
CA PHE A 11 -0.06 -5.45 34.60
C PHE A 11 0.05 -6.75 35.44
N GLY A 12 1.17 -7.47 35.33
CA GLY A 12 1.40 -8.73 36.02
C GLY A 12 0.65 -9.96 35.45
N SER A 13 -0.20 -9.77 34.47
CA SER A 13 -0.94 -10.85 33.82
C SER A 13 -0.22 -11.35 32.56
N ARG A 14 -0.17 -12.67 32.36
CA ARG A 14 0.37 -13.28 31.15
C ARG A 14 -0.35 -12.79 29.91
N THR A 15 0.40 -12.54 28.84
CA THR A 15 -0.14 -12.10 27.56
C THR A 15 -0.24 -13.26 26.56
N ILE A 16 -1.16 -13.11 25.63
CA ILE A 16 -1.25 -13.90 24.40
C ILE A 16 -1.11 -12.91 23.25
N GLN A 17 -0.02 -12.99 22.52
CA GLN A 17 0.18 -12.19 21.34
C GLN A 17 -0.69 -12.72 20.20
N ILE A 18 -1.42 -11.82 19.55
CA ILE A 18 -2.15 -12.08 18.32
C ILE A 18 -1.64 -11.19 17.21
N SER A 19 -1.99 -11.51 15.97
CA SER A 19 -1.74 -10.64 14.82
C SER A 19 -3.01 -10.55 13.97
N ASN A 20 -3.00 -9.60 13.02
CA ASN A 20 -4.06 -9.52 12.04
C ASN A 20 -4.10 -10.81 11.20
N GLY A 21 -5.26 -11.42 11.11
CA GLY A 21 -5.56 -12.52 10.21
C GLY A 21 -6.38 -12.06 9.01
N ILE A 22 -6.52 -12.91 8.01
CA ILE A 22 -7.38 -12.69 6.86
C ILE A 22 -8.15 -13.98 6.54
N ASP A 23 -9.40 -13.85 6.19
CA ASP A 23 -10.19 -14.98 5.70
C ASP A 23 -9.97 -15.18 4.19
N PHE A 24 -9.07 -16.07 3.85
CA PHE A 24 -8.73 -16.38 2.45
C PHE A 24 -9.93 -16.85 1.61
N LYS A 25 -10.99 -17.37 2.23
CA LYS A 25 -12.19 -17.81 1.50
C LYS A 25 -13.01 -16.65 0.96
N GLN A 26 -12.88 -15.47 1.57
CA GLN A 26 -13.60 -14.26 1.17
C GLN A 26 -12.81 -13.40 0.21
N ILE A 27 -11.52 -13.68 -0.02
CA ILE A 27 -10.65 -12.90 -0.88
C ILE A 27 -10.57 -13.58 -2.25
N LYS A 28 -10.93 -12.87 -3.29
CA LYS A 28 -10.75 -13.36 -4.67
C LYS A 28 -9.28 -13.34 -5.05
N LEU A 29 -8.76 -14.48 -5.46
CA LEU A 29 -7.44 -14.59 -6.07
C LEU A 29 -7.49 -13.90 -7.45
N LYS A 30 -6.46 -13.11 -7.77
CA LYS A 30 -6.27 -12.54 -9.11
C LYS A 30 -6.16 -13.66 -10.15
N LYS A 31 -6.94 -13.55 -11.23
CA LYS A 31 -7.06 -14.62 -12.24
C LYS A 31 -6.04 -14.50 -13.36
N HIS A 32 -5.70 -13.27 -13.71
CA HIS A 32 -4.85 -12.99 -14.85
C HIS A 32 -3.56 -12.28 -14.44
N ILE A 33 -2.47 -12.68 -15.07
CA ILE A 33 -1.21 -11.92 -15.04
C ILE A 33 -1.29 -10.96 -16.23
N ASN A 34 -1.21 -9.66 -15.95
CA ASN A 34 -1.27 -8.65 -17.00
C ASN A 34 0.04 -8.64 -17.81
N ASP A 35 -0.05 -8.22 -19.05
CA ASP A 35 1.15 -7.90 -19.84
C ASP A 35 1.71 -6.55 -19.37
N THR A 36 2.84 -6.61 -18.68
CA THR A 36 3.53 -5.42 -18.15
C THR A 36 4.61 -4.90 -19.10
N SER A 37 4.62 -5.29 -20.38
CA SER A 37 5.68 -4.87 -21.34
C SER A 37 5.66 -3.36 -21.62
N HIS A 38 4.50 -2.69 -21.50
CA HIS A 38 4.33 -1.28 -21.86
C HIS A 38 3.83 -0.41 -20.71
N GLU A 39 3.17 -0.99 -19.73
CA GLU A 39 2.57 -0.24 -18.61
C GLU A 39 2.56 -1.06 -17.32
N LEU A 40 2.51 -0.37 -16.18
CA LEU A 40 2.45 -0.96 -14.84
C LEU A 40 1.37 -0.27 -14.03
N HIS A 41 0.47 -1.07 -13.46
CA HIS A 41 -0.61 -0.59 -12.61
C HIS A 41 -0.34 -0.89 -11.14
N LEU A 42 -0.09 0.17 -10.38
CA LEU A 42 0.09 0.14 -8.92
C LEU A 42 -1.24 0.41 -8.25
N ILE A 43 -1.58 -0.31 -7.17
CA ILE A 43 -2.81 -0.08 -6.39
C ILE A 43 -2.50 0.14 -4.92
N GLY A 44 -3.01 1.24 -4.36
CA GLY A 44 -2.96 1.53 -2.93
C GLY A 44 -4.37 1.63 -2.34
N VAL A 45 -4.74 0.71 -1.44
CA VAL A 45 -6.06 0.69 -0.79
C VAL A 45 -5.93 1.09 0.66
N ALA A 46 -6.53 2.22 1.05
CA ALA A 46 -6.48 2.72 2.43
C ALA A 46 -7.49 3.84 2.70
N GLU A 47 -7.88 4.05 3.95
CA GLU A 47 -8.13 5.40 4.44
C GLU A 47 -6.77 6.09 4.51
N ILE A 48 -6.56 7.13 3.67
CA ILE A 48 -5.23 7.65 3.36
C ILE A 48 -4.73 8.52 4.50
N HIS A 49 -3.75 8.04 5.24
CA HIS A 49 -3.03 8.77 6.28
C HIS A 49 -1.58 9.04 5.86
N TYR A 50 -0.94 10.04 6.48
CA TYR A 50 0.43 10.47 6.19
C TYR A 50 1.49 9.34 6.29
N TRP A 51 1.26 8.32 7.10
CA TRP A 51 2.14 7.16 7.20
C TRP A 51 1.98 6.15 6.05
N HIS A 52 0.95 6.27 5.20
CA HIS A 52 0.87 5.46 3.99
C HIS A 52 1.91 5.89 2.95
N GLY A 53 2.37 7.14 2.99
CA GLY A 53 3.44 7.64 2.14
C GLY A 53 3.07 7.69 0.66
N PHE A 54 1.80 7.85 0.32
CA PHE A 54 1.35 7.97 -1.06
C PHE A 54 1.87 9.26 -1.70
N ASP A 55 2.10 10.31 -0.90
CA ASP A 55 2.81 11.52 -1.33
C ASP A 55 4.24 11.24 -1.80
N ARG A 56 4.95 10.29 -1.16
CA ARG A 56 6.29 9.86 -1.60
C ARG A 56 6.23 9.19 -2.97
N LEU A 57 5.27 8.29 -3.17
CA LEU A 57 5.10 7.63 -4.47
C LEU A 57 4.73 8.64 -5.55
N VAL A 58 3.84 9.59 -5.27
CA VAL A 58 3.49 10.66 -6.22
C VAL A 58 4.70 11.53 -6.55
N LYS A 59 5.53 11.90 -5.57
CA LYS A 59 6.81 12.60 -5.82
C LYS A 59 7.76 11.76 -6.68
N GLY A 60 7.83 10.46 -6.41
CA GLY A 60 8.60 9.52 -7.25
C GLY A 60 8.11 9.51 -8.70
N LEU A 61 6.80 9.49 -8.93
CA LEU A 61 6.21 9.57 -10.27
C LEU A 61 6.48 10.92 -10.95
N VAL A 62 6.50 12.04 -10.21
CA VAL A 62 6.93 13.34 -10.74
C VAL A 62 8.34 13.22 -11.33
N ASN A 63 9.30 12.73 -10.55
CA ASN A 63 10.68 12.57 -10.98
C ASN A 63 10.80 11.63 -12.18
N TYR A 64 10.05 10.52 -12.13
CA TYR A 64 10.01 9.50 -13.18
C TYR A 64 9.56 10.09 -14.53
N TYR A 65 8.44 10.82 -14.54
CA TYR A 65 7.91 11.41 -15.78
C TYR A 65 8.71 12.62 -16.26
N GLN A 66 9.35 13.37 -15.38
CA GLN A 66 10.27 14.44 -15.76
C GLN A 66 11.55 13.91 -16.43
N ALA A 67 11.96 12.69 -16.12
CA ALA A 67 13.10 12.03 -16.77
C ALA A 67 12.77 11.42 -18.15
N ASN A 68 11.58 11.66 -18.72
CA ASN A 68 11.14 11.16 -20.03
C ASN A 68 11.26 9.63 -20.19
N SER A 69 10.89 8.87 -19.16
CA SER A 69 10.80 7.41 -19.28
C SER A 69 9.63 7.05 -20.21
N GLY A 70 9.90 6.25 -21.23
CA GLY A 70 8.90 5.85 -22.22
C GLY A 70 7.90 4.79 -21.75
N TYR A 71 7.94 4.41 -20.46
CA TYR A 71 7.10 3.37 -19.88
C TYR A 71 6.01 4.01 -19.00
N ASN A 72 4.77 3.56 -19.14
CA ASN A 72 3.66 4.13 -18.39
C ASN A 72 3.51 3.45 -17.01
N VAL A 73 3.44 4.25 -15.95
CA VAL A 73 3.18 3.77 -14.58
C VAL A 73 1.94 4.47 -14.05
N TYR A 74 0.90 3.70 -13.78
CA TYR A 74 -0.34 4.20 -13.22
C TYR A 74 -0.41 3.89 -11.73
N PHE A 75 -0.87 4.85 -10.93
CA PHE A 75 -1.12 4.66 -9.52
C PHE A 75 -2.59 4.85 -9.20
N HIS A 76 -3.27 3.76 -8.91
CA HIS A 76 -4.66 3.70 -8.50
C HIS A 76 -4.75 3.85 -6.99
N ILE A 77 -5.32 4.96 -6.54
CA ILE A 77 -5.56 5.24 -5.12
C ILE A 77 -7.03 4.94 -4.81
N VAL A 78 -7.26 3.96 -3.94
CA VAL A 78 -8.60 3.52 -3.52
C VAL A 78 -8.79 3.85 -2.05
N GLY A 79 -9.82 4.64 -1.75
CA GLY A 79 -10.15 5.13 -0.43
C GLY A 79 -10.22 6.65 -0.37
N ASN A 80 -10.51 7.17 0.81
CA ASN A 80 -10.63 8.61 1.05
C ASN A 80 -9.44 9.13 1.84
N PHE A 81 -9.15 10.41 1.72
CA PHE A 81 -8.19 11.09 2.58
C PHE A 81 -8.74 11.17 4.01
N ALA A 82 -7.93 10.78 4.99
CA ALA A 82 -8.30 10.82 6.40
C ALA A 82 -8.44 12.26 6.92
N ALA A 83 -7.61 13.17 6.39
CA ALA A 83 -7.65 14.59 6.74
C ALA A 83 -7.20 15.48 5.58
N LYS A 84 -7.41 16.79 5.75
CA LYS A 84 -7.02 17.83 4.78
C LYS A 84 -5.51 17.87 4.51
N ARG A 85 -4.70 17.42 5.46
CA ARG A 85 -3.25 17.34 5.32
C ARG A 85 -2.88 16.43 4.16
N GLU A 86 -3.36 15.19 4.18
CA GLU A 86 -3.03 14.19 3.17
C GLU A 86 -3.51 14.60 1.78
N GLU A 87 -4.69 15.22 1.72
CA GLU A 87 -5.21 15.81 0.49
C GLU A 87 -4.29 16.91 -0.04
N ASN A 88 -3.85 17.82 0.83
CA ASN A 88 -2.96 18.93 0.48
C ASN A 88 -1.54 18.48 0.10
N ASP A 89 -1.09 17.34 0.61
CA ASP A 89 0.23 16.78 0.29
C ASP A 89 0.25 16.08 -1.08
N ILE A 90 -0.91 15.64 -1.59
CA ILE A 90 -1.01 14.81 -2.81
C ILE A 90 -1.62 15.57 -3.99
N LEU A 91 -2.81 16.16 -3.84
CA LEU A 91 -3.55 16.76 -4.97
C LEU A 91 -2.82 17.91 -5.66
N PRO A 92 -2.13 18.85 -4.94
CA PRO A 92 -1.37 19.90 -5.60
C PRO A 92 -0.21 19.38 -6.44
N LEU A 93 0.42 18.27 -6.04
CA LEU A 93 1.50 17.64 -6.82
C LEU A 93 0.95 17.07 -8.12
N ILE A 94 -0.16 16.33 -8.05
CA ILE A 94 -0.82 15.74 -9.23
C ILE A 94 -1.12 16.85 -10.24
N LYS A 95 -1.78 17.92 -9.80
CA LYS A 95 -2.16 19.06 -10.65
C LYS A 95 -0.95 19.83 -11.20
N LYS A 96 0.01 20.14 -10.34
CA LYS A 96 1.19 20.94 -10.73
C LYS A 96 2.03 20.28 -11.81
N TYR A 97 2.11 18.94 -11.78
CA TYR A 97 2.95 18.16 -12.68
C TYR A 97 2.17 17.41 -13.76
N ASN A 98 0.87 17.69 -13.92
CA ASN A 98 -0.02 17.10 -14.93
C ASN A 98 -0.05 15.55 -14.84
N LEU A 99 -0.14 15.04 -13.63
CA LEU A 99 -0.16 13.58 -13.37
C LEU A 99 -1.58 13.00 -13.30
N GLU A 100 -2.64 13.75 -13.60
CA GLU A 100 -4.04 13.31 -13.50
C GLU A 100 -4.33 12.06 -14.34
N ARG A 101 -3.59 11.88 -15.43
CA ARG A 101 -3.67 10.68 -16.26
C ARG A 101 -3.07 9.45 -15.59
N TYR A 102 -2.08 9.63 -14.72
CA TYR A 102 -1.26 8.56 -14.15
C TYR A 102 -1.57 8.27 -12.67
N VAL A 103 -2.10 9.23 -11.94
CA VAL A 103 -2.53 9.06 -10.55
C VAL A 103 -4.03 9.18 -10.48
N ILE A 104 -4.71 8.04 -10.34
CA ILE A 104 -6.15 7.90 -10.49
C ILE A 104 -6.78 7.72 -9.12
N LEU A 105 -7.64 8.65 -8.73
CA LEU A 105 -8.35 8.63 -7.46
C LEU A 105 -9.72 7.97 -7.67
N HIS A 106 -9.93 6.80 -7.08
CA HIS A 106 -11.17 6.05 -7.20
C HIS A 106 -12.20 6.38 -6.11
N GLY A 107 -11.78 7.05 -5.02
CA GLY A 107 -12.58 7.13 -3.80
C GLY A 107 -12.73 5.76 -3.14
N MET A 108 -13.68 5.63 -2.23
CA MET A 108 -13.94 4.37 -1.55
C MET A 108 -14.57 3.35 -2.50
N ARG A 109 -14.00 2.14 -2.55
CA ARG A 109 -14.53 0.98 -3.29
C ARG A 109 -14.52 -0.26 -2.42
N HIS A 110 -15.45 -1.17 -2.64
CA HIS A 110 -15.57 -2.44 -1.93
C HIS A 110 -16.27 -3.49 -2.81
N GLY A 111 -16.23 -4.76 -2.39
CA GLY A 111 -16.85 -5.85 -3.12
C GLY A 111 -16.31 -5.99 -4.55
N GLU A 112 -17.20 -6.16 -5.52
CA GLU A 112 -16.84 -6.41 -6.92
C GLU A 112 -16.08 -5.25 -7.55
N GLU A 113 -16.43 -4.00 -7.25
CA GLU A 113 -15.72 -2.83 -7.78
C GLU A 113 -14.24 -2.80 -7.34
N LEU A 114 -13.96 -3.20 -6.09
CA LEU A 114 -12.59 -3.32 -5.60
C LEU A 114 -11.87 -4.52 -6.22
N ASP A 115 -12.55 -5.65 -6.39
CA ASP A 115 -12.00 -6.84 -7.03
C ASP A 115 -11.58 -6.57 -8.48
N GLU A 116 -12.38 -5.80 -9.24
CA GLU A 116 -12.05 -5.39 -10.61
C GLU A 116 -10.78 -4.52 -10.68
N LEU A 117 -10.60 -3.60 -9.71
CA LEU A 117 -9.39 -2.81 -9.63
C LEU A 117 -8.15 -3.67 -9.28
N PHE A 118 -8.31 -4.66 -8.42
CA PHE A 118 -7.24 -5.60 -8.13
C PHE A 118 -6.90 -6.50 -9.32
N GLU A 119 -7.88 -6.86 -10.14
CA GLU A 119 -7.64 -7.65 -11.34
C GLU A 119 -6.78 -6.89 -12.37
N GLN A 120 -6.95 -5.55 -12.45
CA GLN A 120 -6.13 -4.68 -13.30
C GLN A 120 -4.75 -4.37 -12.72
N ALA A 121 -4.57 -4.47 -11.40
CA ALA A 121 -3.33 -4.09 -10.74
C ALA A 121 -2.23 -5.14 -10.91
N ASP A 122 -0.99 -4.67 -11.03
CA ASP A 122 0.21 -5.50 -11.13
C ASP A 122 0.98 -5.56 -9.81
N MET A 123 0.85 -4.50 -8.97
CA MET A 123 1.55 -4.42 -7.69
C MET A 123 0.74 -3.65 -6.64
N GLY A 124 0.68 -4.19 -5.44
CA GLY A 124 0.09 -3.54 -4.27
C GLY A 124 1.04 -2.55 -3.60
N ILE A 125 0.49 -1.41 -3.17
CA ILE A 125 1.23 -0.39 -2.41
C ILE A 125 0.82 -0.44 -0.94
N GLY A 126 1.71 -0.97 -0.12
CA GLY A 126 1.59 -0.96 1.34
C GLY A 126 1.87 0.42 1.93
N SER A 127 2.28 0.48 3.18
CA SER A 127 2.70 1.76 3.78
C SER A 127 4.16 2.05 3.41
N LEU A 128 4.41 3.21 2.83
CA LEU A 128 5.75 3.63 2.39
C LEU A 128 6.43 4.59 3.38
N ALA A 129 5.71 5.07 4.40
CA ALA A 129 6.19 6.07 5.34
C ALA A 129 5.82 5.76 6.81
N ARG A 130 5.85 4.48 7.20
CA ARG A 130 5.50 4.07 8.57
C ARG A 130 6.41 4.68 9.63
N HIS A 131 7.66 4.99 9.29
CA HIS A 131 8.59 5.74 10.13
C HIS A 131 8.01 7.07 10.63
N ARG A 132 7.16 7.74 9.86
CA ARG A 132 6.47 8.99 10.28
C ARG A 132 5.57 8.83 11.49
N SER A 133 5.05 7.62 11.72
CA SER A 133 4.22 7.29 12.89
C SER A 133 5.02 6.69 14.06
N GLY A 134 6.35 6.55 13.92
CA GLY A 134 7.20 5.89 14.91
C GLY A 134 6.99 4.37 15.02
N ILE A 135 6.17 3.78 14.16
CA ILE A 135 5.88 2.35 14.16
C ILE A 135 6.78 1.68 13.12
N THR A 136 7.69 0.82 13.59
CA THR A 136 8.61 0.08 12.72
C THR A 136 8.14 -1.33 12.42
N HIS A 137 7.47 -1.98 13.37
CA HIS A 137 7.00 -3.37 13.25
C HIS A 137 5.47 -3.40 13.28
N ILE A 138 4.85 -3.83 12.21
CA ILE A 138 3.40 -3.93 12.14
C ILE A 138 2.97 -4.94 11.07
N LYS A 139 1.95 -5.72 11.39
CA LYS A 139 1.31 -6.69 10.51
C LYS A 139 0.00 -6.12 9.98
N THR A 140 0.04 -5.42 8.83
CA THR A 140 -1.13 -4.73 8.28
C THR A 140 -2.08 -5.67 7.54
N LEU A 141 -3.38 -5.40 7.59
CA LEU A 141 -4.38 -6.17 6.84
C LEU A 141 -4.19 -6.04 5.32
N LYS A 142 -3.83 -4.85 4.84
CA LYS A 142 -3.64 -4.63 3.40
C LYS A 142 -2.53 -5.50 2.79
N ASN A 143 -1.39 -5.68 3.48
CA ASN A 143 -0.31 -6.54 3.00
C ASN A 143 -0.78 -8.00 2.91
N ARG A 144 -1.61 -8.43 3.87
CA ARG A 144 -2.22 -9.77 3.85
C ARG A 144 -3.23 -9.93 2.73
N GLU A 145 -4.02 -8.90 2.46
CA GLU A 145 -4.96 -8.92 1.35
C GLU A 145 -4.24 -8.99 0.00
N TYR A 146 -3.17 -8.20 -0.20
CA TYR A 146 -2.35 -8.29 -1.41
C TYR A 146 -1.78 -9.69 -1.61
N ALA A 147 -1.19 -10.27 -0.55
CA ALA A 147 -0.69 -11.64 -0.60
C ALA A 147 -1.80 -12.67 -0.89
N ALA A 148 -2.98 -12.53 -0.26
CA ALA A 148 -4.12 -13.41 -0.47
C ALA A 148 -4.68 -13.34 -1.90
N ARG A 149 -4.57 -12.17 -2.53
CA ARG A 149 -4.95 -11.97 -3.94
C ARG A 149 -3.88 -12.45 -4.94
N GLY A 150 -2.71 -12.87 -4.46
CA GLY A 150 -1.58 -13.27 -5.30
C GLY A 150 -0.86 -12.08 -5.93
N LEU A 151 -1.00 -10.89 -5.37
CA LEU A 151 -0.41 -9.65 -5.88
C LEU A 151 0.93 -9.39 -5.20
N PRO A 152 2.05 -9.20 -5.93
CA PRO A 152 3.28 -8.70 -5.35
C PRO A 152 3.06 -7.30 -4.79
N PHE A 153 3.82 -6.89 -3.77
CA PHE A 153 3.62 -5.58 -3.16
C PHE A 153 4.90 -4.99 -2.58
N ILE A 154 4.88 -3.66 -2.39
CA ILE A 154 5.96 -2.88 -1.79
C ILE A 154 5.47 -2.26 -0.47
N TYR A 155 6.33 -2.27 0.55
CA TYR A 155 6.08 -1.62 1.85
C TYR A 155 7.38 -1.28 2.56
N SER A 156 7.35 -0.43 3.61
CA SER A 156 8.54 0.05 4.32
C SER A 156 8.71 -0.50 5.74
N GLU A 157 7.61 -0.82 6.42
CA GLU A 157 7.64 -1.37 7.78
C GLU A 157 8.24 -2.78 7.83
N MET A 158 8.55 -3.27 9.04
CA MET A 158 8.93 -4.66 9.26
C MET A 158 7.67 -5.51 9.53
N ASP A 159 7.51 -6.56 8.73
CA ASP A 159 6.46 -7.58 8.90
C ASP A 159 7.10 -8.96 8.73
N SER A 160 7.25 -9.67 9.86
CA SER A 160 7.95 -10.96 9.90
C SER A 160 7.31 -12.05 9.02
N ASP A 161 6.05 -11.90 8.63
CA ASP A 161 5.38 -12.90 7.77
C ASP A 161 5.85 -12.77 6.31
N PHE A 162 6.39 -11.61 5.92
CA PHE A 162 6.77 -11.30 4.54
C PHE A 162 8.26 -11.05 4.32
N GLU A 163 9.08 -11.04 5.38
CA GLU A 163 10.53 -10.84 5.24
C GLU A 163 11.16 -11.91 4.33
N GLY A 164 11.96 -11.47 3.36
CA GLY A 164 12.69 -12.35 2.45
C GLY A 164 11.83 -13.09 1.41
N LYS A 165 10.55 -12.77 1.27
CA LYS A 165 9.69 -13.38 0.24
C LYS A 165 9.99 -12.78 -1.13
N PRO A 166 10.08 -13.59 -2.21
CA PRO A 166 10.52 -13.14 -3.54
C PRO A 166 9.52 -12.20 -4.24
N TYR A 167 8.27 -12.18 -3.80
CA TYR A 167 7.21 -11.31 -4.34
C TYR A 167 7.07 -9.98 -3.57
N ILE A 168 8.01 -9.68 -2.66
CA ILE A 168 8.02 -8.48 -1.84
C ILE A 168 9.15 -7.55 -2.27
N LEU A 169 8.81 -6.28 -2.41
CA LEU A 169 9.77 -5.19 -2.52
C LEU A 169 9.78 -4.39 -1.22
N LYS A 170 10.96 -4.03 -0.76
CA LYS A 170 11.12 -3.20 0.45
C LYS A 170 11.48 -1.77 0.05
N ALA A 171 10.62 -0.83 0.44
CA ALA A 171 10.97 0.58 0.41
C ALA A 171 11.78 0.95 1.65
N LYS A 172 12.63 1.95 1.53
CA LYS A 172 13.32 2.50 2.71
C LYS A 172 12.32 3.18 3.65
N ALA A 173 12.53 2.99 4.95
CA ALA A 173 11.73 3.62 6.00
C ALA A 173 12.27 5.02 6.35
N ASP A 174 12.47 5.87 5.37
CA ASP A 174 12.94 7.25 5.47
C ASP A 174 12.28 8.12 4.37
N GLU A 175 12.68 9.38 4.25
CA GLU A 175 12.11 10.31 3.25
C GLU A 175 12.88 10.32 1.91
N SER A 176 13.85 9.44 1.73
CA SER A 176 14.64 9.35 0.47
C SER A 176 13.90 8.62 -0.64
#